data_76f59092c53ca8bb9f017ee70107ee40
#
_entry.id   76f59092c53ca8bb9f017ee70107ee40
#
_cell.length_a   1.000
_cell.length_b   1.000
_cell.length_c   1.000
_cell.angle_alpha   90.00
_cell.angle_beta   90.00
_cell.angle_gamma   90.00
#
_symmetry.space_group_name_H-M   'P 1'
#
loop_
_entity.id
_entity.type
_entity.pdbx_description
1 polymer ?
#
loop_
_entity_poly.entity_id
_entity_poly.type
_entity_poly.pdbx_seq_one_letter_code
_entity_poly.pdbx_strand_id
1 'polypeptide(L)'
;DDFDHFEPYLEKSFKRLPILENAGIRKFFSGPESFTPDTQYLLGETPEVDNLFTCCGFNSIGIASSGGAGRVTAEWMINGYMNEDLYSLDIKRFQKFHSSKKFIMNRVTETLGDLYGMHWPYKQHKTSRDQKLLPYHDELKKAGACFGQSGEYERPMWFALDSTKPEYEYSFNYQNWYPSTEYESKNTIKNVGLFELSPFSKYEIKGDKAHEELQRLCTANIKNEIGKCTYTHMLNEGAGIETDLTVVCLEKNHFRIISSAGVRTHDKAHIIKHLSKDLEFKDVTDELICLGIFGPKSRDLLLKITQDDLSNENFKFSTSKN
;
A
#
# COMPACT_ATOMS: atom_id res chain seq x y z
N ASP A 1 16.04 28.06 21.89
CA ASP A 1 14.81 28.34 22.62
C ASP A 1 14.16 29.58 21.98
N ASP A 2 12.92 29.43 21.53
CA ASP A 2 12.20 30.45 20.77
C ASP A 2 11.03 30.97 21.63
N PHE A 3 11.28 32.07 22.34
CA PHE A 3 10.27 32.65 23.23
C PHE A 3 9.15 33.31 22.45
N ASP A 4 9.46 33.97 21.34
CA ASP A 4 8.46 34.66 20.49
C ASP A 4 7.46 33.64 19.91
N HIS A 5 7.94 32.43 19.57
CA HIS A 5 7.06 31.35 19.14
C HIS A 5 6.18 30.84 20.30
N PHE A 6 6.66 30.88 21.53
CA PHE A 6 5.94 30.39 22.71
C PHE A 6 4.95 31.37 23.30
N GLU A 7 5.16 32.68 23.10
CA GLU A 7 4.36 33.76 23.67
C GLU A 7 2.83 33.62 23.45
N PRO A 8 2.33 33.30 22.24
CA PRO A 8 0.90 33.08 22.02
C PRO A 8 0.27 31.97 22.85
N TYR A 9 1.07 30.96 23.23
CA TYR A 9 0.63 29.86 24.09
C TYR A 9 0.57 30.30 25.56
N LEU A 10 1.52 31.14 26.00
CA LEU A 10 1.50 31.73 27.33
C LEU A 10 0.29 32.60 27.52
N GLU A 11 0.00 33.52 26.58
CA GLU A 11 -1.18 34.38 26.65
C GLU A 11 -2.49 33.60 26.78
N LYS A 12 -2.65 32.52 26.02
CA LYS A 12 -3.80 31.63 26.13
C LYS A 12 -3.84 30.88 27.47
N SER A 13 -2.67 30.54 28.01
CA SER A 13 -2.54 29.89 29.30
C SER A 13 -2.95 30.80 30.43
N PHE A 14 -2.54 32.09 30.41
CA PHE A 14 -2.94 33.10 31.39
C PHE A 14 -4.45 33.33 31.40
N LYS A 15 -5.09 33.33 30.23
CA LYS A 15 -6.56 33.41 30.13
C LYS A 15 -7.27 32.24 30.79
N ARG A 16 -6.66 31.06 30.76
CA ARG A 16 -7.24 29.84 31.35
C ARG A 16 -6.92 29.70 32.85
N LEU A 17 -5.71 30.07 33.22
CA LEU A 17 -5.17 29.97 34.57
C LEU A 17 -4.46 31.26 34.95
N PRO A 18 -5.20 32.29 35.42
CA PRO A 18 -4.62 33.64 35.68
C PRO A 18 -3.47 33.62 36.71
N ILE A 19 -3.42 32.61 37.59
CA ILE A 19 -2.33 32.46 38.55
C ILE A 19 -0.96 32.33 37.88
N LEU A 20 -0.91 31.82 36.63
CA LEU A 20 0.34 31.68 35.88
C LEU A 20 1.00 32.99 35.50
N GLU A 21 0.27 34.14 35.47
CA GLU A 21 0.84 35.47 35.24
C GLU A 21 1.92 35.83 36.29
N ASN A 22 1.77 35.30 37.49
CA ASN A 22 2.70 35.53 38.60
C ASN A 22 3.69 34.40 38.80
N ALA A 23 3.65 33.38 37.95
CA ALA A 23 4.56 32.24 38.04
C ALA A 23 5.82 32.46 37.22
N GLY A 24 6.97 32.16 37.81
CA GLY A 24 8.24 32.17 37.07
C GLY A 24 8.44 30.92 36.23
N ILE A 25 9.13 31.06 35.13
CA ILE A 25 9.56 29.90 34.30
C ILE A 25 10.83 29.33 34.92
N ARG A 26 10.72 28.11 35.49
CA ARG A 26 11.86 27.41 36.07
C ARG A 26 12.84 26.88 35.02
N LYS A 27 12.32 26.39 33.90
CA LYS A 27 13.10 25.84 32.79
C LYS A 27 12.32 26.03 31.50
N PHE A 28 12.97 26.59 30.51
CA PHE A 28 12.48 26.69 29.15
C PHE A 28 13.43 25.93 28.23
N PHE A 29 12.90 25.02 27.43
CA PHE A 29 13.70 24.24 26.48
C PHE A 29 12.86 23.81 25.29
N SER A 30 13.53 23.58 24.17
CA SER A 30 12.99 22.92 22.99
C SER A 30 13.91 21.74 22.62
N GLY A 31 13.35 20.76 21.97
CA GLY A 31 14.08 19.58 21.51
C GLY A 31 13.55 19.11 20.16
N PRO A 32 14.39 18.44 19.37
CA PRO A 32 13.94 17.83 18.12
C PRO A 32 13.00 16.66 18.42
N GLU A 33 12.02 16.49 17.55
CA GLU A 33 11.07 15.38 17.59
C GLU A 33 11.06 14.68 16.24
N SER A 34 10.73 13.36 16.22
CA SER A 34 10.74 12.56 15.01
C SER A 34 9.32 12.31 14.51
N PHE A 35 9.10 12.64 13.24
CA PHE A 35 7.84 12.43 12.52
C PHE A 35 8.05 11.59 11.28
N THR A 36 7.06 10.76 10.96
CA THR A 36 7.02 9.92 9.76
C THR A 36 6.07 10.50 8.73
N PRO A 37 6.18 10.09 7.45
CA PRO A 37 5.32 10.62 6.38
C PRO A 37 3.83 10.29 6.50
N ASP A 38 3.47 9.33 7.35
CA ASP A 38 2.10 8.85 7.56
C ASP A 38 1.62 8.98 9.01
N THR A 39 2.44 9.63 9.86
CA THR A 39 2.16 9.81 11.30
C THR A 39 2.02 8.51 12.11
N GLN A 40 2.45 7.38 11.55
CA GLN A 40 2.55 6.11 12.25
C GLN A 40 4.03 5.81 12.57
N TYR A 41 4.34 5.38 13.79
CA TYR A 41 5.73 5.06 14.13
C TYR A 41 6.24 3.81 13.40
N LEU A 42 7.53 3.55 13.47
CA LEU A 42 8.22 2.49 12.74
C LEU A 42 8.58 1.36 13.68
N LEU A 43 8.06 0.17 13.41
CA LEU A 43 8.43 -1.07 14.09
C LEU A 43 8.94 -2.10 13.08
N GLY A 44 9.69 -3.07 13.61
CA GLY A 44 9.98 -4.31 12.93
C GLY A 44 11.33 -4.40 12.25
N GLU A 45 11.56 -5.54 11.66
CA GLU A 45 12.78 -5.90 10.95
C GLU A 45 12.87 -5.15 9.62
N THR A 46 14.03 -4.54 9.35
CA THR A 46 14.25 -3.83 8.08
C THR A 46 14.34 -4.82 6.92
N PRO A 47 13.83 -4.46 5.73
CA PRO A 47 13.89 -5.37 4.57
C PRO A 47 15.29 -5.48 3.95
N GLU A 48 16.22 -4.60 4.31
CA GLU A 48 17.57 -4.55 3.72
C GLU A 48 18.62 -5.29 4.54
N VAL A 49 18.40 -5.46 5.85
CA VAL A 49 19.40 -6.02 6.77
C VAL A 49 18.71 -6.97 7.73
N ASP A 50 19.07 -8.25 7.64
CA ASP A 50 18.57 -9.30 8.51
C ASP A 50 18.92 -9.00 9.99
N ASN A 51 17.99 -9.24 10.90
CA ASN A 51 18.10 -9.03 12.33
C ASN A 51 18.32 -7.57 12.78
N LEU A 52 18.13 -6.60 11.90
CA LEU A 52 18.09 -5.19 12.27
C LEU A 52 16.64 -4.73 12.48
N PHE A 53 16.29 -4.50 13.74
CA PHE A 53 14.95 -4.05 14.12
C PHE A 53 14.90 -2.55 14.36
N THR A 54 13.80 -1.92 13.96
CA THR A 54 13.49 -0.53 14.22
C THR A 54 12.37 -0.41 15.26
N CYS A 55 12.48 0.63 16.10
CA CYS A 55 11.45 1.04 17.05
C CYS A 55 11.60 2.55 17.26
N CYS A 56 11.08 3.36 16.34
CA CYS A 56 11.37 4.80 16.30
C CYS A 56 10.28 5.60 15.55
N GLY A 57 10.47 6.93 15.44
CA GLY A 57 9.55 7.79 14.69
C GLY A 57 8.18 7.97 15.36
N PHE A 58 8.14 8.16 16.66
CA PHE A 58 6.91 8.06 17.47
C PHE A 58 5.93 9.23 17.35
N ASN A 59 6.19 10.24 16.55
CA ASN A 59 5.22 11.31 16.25
C ASN A 59 4.54 11.92 17.49
N SER A 60 5.32 12.32 18.48
CA SER A 60 4.87 12.89 19.79
C SER A 60 4.12 11.92 20.73
N ILE A 61 3.96 10.66 20.40
CA ILE A 61 3.24 9.69 21.24
C ILE A 61 4.16 8.63 21.88
N GLY A 62 5.48 8.85 21.85
CA GLY A 62 6.47 7.85 22.29
C GLY A 62 6.31 7.41 23.73
N ILE A 63 6.02 8.33 24.67
CA ILE A 63 5.82 7.98 26.08
C ILE A 63 4.63 7.03 26.25
N ALA A 64 3.50 7.36 25.62
CA ALA A 64 2.29 6.54 25.71
C ALA A 64 2.45 5.18 25.00
N SER A 65 3.19 5.14 23.89
CA SER A 65 3.32 3.93 23.06
C SER A 65 4.49 3.02 23.44
N SER A 66 5.44 3.51 24.24
CA SER A 66 6.74 2.83 24.49
C SER A 66 6.57 1.41 25.05
N GLY A 67 5.68 1.21 26.00
CA GLY A 67 5.44 -0.10 26.61
C GLY A 67 4.94 -1.13 25.61
N GLY A 68 3.91 -0.77 24.81
CA GLY A 68 3.37 -1.65 23.76
C GLY A 68 4.35 -1.91 22.63
N ALA A 69 4.98 -0.85 22.13
CA ALA A 69 5.98 -0.95 21.05
C ALA A 69 7.19 -1.81 21.46
N GLY A 70 7.68 -1.61 22.69
CA GLY A 70 8.78 -2.41 23.24
C GLY A 70 8.40 -3.89 23.39
N ARG A 71 7.22 -4.20 23.94
CA ARG A 71 6.72 -5.58 24.04
C ARG A 71 6.64 -6.26 22.68
N VAL A 72 5.93 -5.66 21.75
CA VAL A 72 5.72 -6.25 20.40
C VAL A 72 7.04 -6.45 19.68
N THR A 73 7.95 -5.47 19.73
CA THR A 73 9.25 -5.60 19.08
C THR A 73 10.09 -6.73 19.70
N ALA A 74 10.09 -6.86 21.04
CA ALA A 74 10.79 -7.94 21.72
C ALA A 74 10.20 -9.32 21.41
N GLU A 75 8.87 -9.46 21.40
CA GLU A 75 8.18 -10.69 21.03
C GLU A 75 8.49 -11.07 19.57
N TRP A 76 8.48 -10.09 18.65
CA TRP A 76 8.83 -10.32 17.25
C TRP A 76 10.28 -10.80 17.08
N MET A 77 11.23 -10.18 17.78
CA MET A 77 12.64 -10.62 17.77
C MET A 77 12.81 -12.05 18.28
N ILE A 78 12.05 -12.45 19.29
CA ILE A 78 12.14 -13.80 19.89
C ILE A 78 11.46 -14.85 19.01
N ASN A 79 10.30 -14.53 18.47
CA ASN A 79 9.48 -15.49 17.71
C ASN A 79 9.85 -15.57 16.22
N GLY A 80 10.51 -14.55 15.68
CA GLY A 80 10.82 -14.44 14.25
C GLY A 80 9.67 -13.88 13.40
N TYR A 81 8.50 -13.66 13.98
CA TYR A 81 7.30 -13.11 13.34
C TYR A 81 6.52 -12.21 14.31
N MET A 82 5.65 -11.38 13.76
CA MET A 82 4.76 -10.51 14.54
C MET A 82 3.49 -11.26 14.92
N ASN A 83 3.16 -11.31 16.23
CA ASN A 83 1.98 -12.01 16.74
C ASN A 83 0.66 -11.27 16.51
N GLU A 84 0.71 -9.98 16.26
CA GLU A 84 -0.43 -9.08 16.15
C GLU A 84 -0.46 -8.44 14.77
N ASP A 85 -1.64 -8.14 14.23
CA ASP A 85 -1.76 -7.41 12.97
C ASP A 85 -1.43 -5.92 13.20
N LEU A 86 -0.14 -5.60 13.06
CA LEU A 86 0.40 -4.25 13.18
C LEU A 86 1.09 -3.80 11.88
N TYR A 87 0.63 -4.30 10.73
CA TYR A 87 1.21 -3.93 9.43
C TYR A 87 1.29 -2.41 9.24
N SER A 88 0.32 -1.65 9.74
CA SER A 88 0.36 -0.18 9.68
C SER A 88 1.55 0.46 10.40
N LEU A 89 2.25 -0.29 11.26
CA LEU A 89 3.44 0.15 11.99
C LEU A 89 4.73 -0.50 11.44
N ASP A 90 4.62 -1.58 10.64
CA ASP A 90 5.77 -2.26 10.06
C ASP A 90 6.52 -1.30 9.10
N ILE A 91 7.85 -1.20 9.28
CA ILE A 91 8.70 -0.40 8.39
C ILE A 91 8.58 -0.83 6.92
N LYS A 92 8.23 -2.10 6.66
CA LYS A 92 8.03 -2.67 5.31
C LYS A 92 6.78 -2.13 4.58
N ARG A 93 5.93 -1.32 5.25
CA ARG A 93 4.86 -0.59 4.57
C ARG A 93 5.38 0.51 3.63
N PHE A 94 6.63 0.93 3.84
CA PHE A 94 7.27 1.95 2.99
C PHE A 94 8.01 1.35 1.80
N GLN A 95 8.08 2.15 0.74
CA GLN A 95 8.81 1.86 -0.47
C GLN A 95 10.05 2.77 -0.55
N LYS A 96 11.02 2.41 -1.38
CA LYS A 96 12.29 3.11 -1.48
C LYS A 96 12.17 4.62 -1.72
N PHE A 97 11.21 5.09 -2.53
CA PHE A 97 11.05 6.51 -2.84
C PHE A 97 10.60 7.34 -1.61
N HIS A 98 9.92 6.71 -0.63
CA HIS A 98 9.52 7.37 0.61
C HIS A 98 10.72 7.80 1.47
N SER A 99 11.92 7.24 1.27
CA SER A 99 13.13 7.61 1.99
C SER A 99 13.83 8.85 1.43
N SER A 100 13.35 9.43 0.32
CA SER A 100 13.97 10.63 -0.23
C SER A 100 13.74 11.84 0.69
N LYS A 101 14.81 12.62 0.93
CA LYS A 101 14.74 13.81 1.80
C LYS A 101 13.63 14.77 1.37
N LYS A 102 13.47 15.00 0.06
CA LYS A 102 12.43 15.88 -0.49
C LYS A 102 11.03 15.36 -0.18
N PHE A 103 10.81 14.06 -0.35
CA PHE A 103 9.53 13.43 -0.03
C PHE A 103 9.20 13.60 1.45
N ILE A 104 10.13 13.21 2.33
CA ILE A 104 9.95 13.27 3.78
C ILE A 104 9.63 14.70 4.23
N MET A 105 10.44 15.68 3.84
CA MET A 105 10.25 17.09 4.26
C MET A 105 8.87 17.61 3.88
N ASN A 106 8.42 17.38 2.66
CA ASN A 106 7.14 17.90 2.18
C ASN A 106 5.96 17.15 2.81
N ARG A 107 6.01 15.83 2.82
CA ARG A 107 4.92 14.99 3.30
C ARG A 107 4.75 15.08 4.83
N VAL A 108 5.84 15.06 5.59
CA VAL A 108 5.77 15.19 7.06
C VAL A 108 5.18 16.53 7.47
N THR A 109 5.51 17.62 6.78
CA THR A 109 4.92 18.93 7.06
C THR A 109 3.41 18.93 6.84
N GLU A 110 2.92 18.32 5.77
CA GLU A 110 1.49 18.20 5.49
C GLU A 110 0.80 17.31 6.53
N THR A 111 1.32 16.12 6.76
CA THR A 111 0.68 15.14 7.66
C THR A 111 0.67 15.60 9.10
N LEU A 112 1.71 16.31 9.56
CA LEU A 112 1.72 16.94 10.88
C LEU A 112 0.62 18.01 11.01
N GLY A 113 0.45 18.86 9.99
CA GLY A 113 -0.66 19.82 9.94
C GLY A 113 -2.03 19.16 9.93
N ASP A 114 -2.15 18.04 9.23
CA ASP A 114 -3.39 17.28 9.12
C ASP A 114 -3.82 16.61 10.43
N LEU A 115 -2.91 16.32 11.37
CA LEU A 115 -3.26 15.81 12.71
C LEU A 115 -4.24 16.74 13.45
N TYR A 116 -4.14 18.04 13.21
CA TYR A 116 -4.98 19.08 13.84
C TYR A 116 -6.04 19.64 12.89
N GLY A 117 -6.07 19.14 11.68
CA GLY A 117 -7.02 19.56 10.63
C GLY A 117 -8.30 18.74 10.62
N MET A 118 -9.17 19.02 9.67
CA MET A 118 -10.39 18.24 9.44
C MET A 118 -10.02 16.91 8.77
N HIS A 119 -10.43 15.80 9.38
CA HIS A 119 -10.21 14.44 8.86
C HIS A 119 -11.35 14.06 7.92
N TRP A 120 -11.30 14.59 6.70
CA TRP A 120 -12.28 14.28 5.67
C TRP A 120 -12.21 12.82 5.24
N PRO A 121 -13.34 12.14 5.02
CA PRO A 121 -13.35 10.81 4.39
C PRO A 121 -12.66 10.87 3.01
N TYR A 122 -11.84 9.86 2.71
CA TYR A 122 -11.10 9.72 1.43
C TYR A 122 -10.13 10.85 1.10
N LYS A 123 -9.72 11.63 2.10
CA LYS A 123 -8.76 12.72 1.92
C LYS A 123 -7.47 12.23 1.29
N GLN A 124 -7.05 12.90 0.23
CA GLN A 124 -5.79 12.65 -0.45
C GLN A 124 -4.74 13.69 -0.03
N HIS A 125 -3.50 13.25 0.07
CA HIS A 125 -2.38 14.18 0.28
C HIS A 125 -2.19 15.09 -0.94
N LYS A 126 -1.73 16.31 -0.70
CA LYS A 126 -1.45 17.32 -1.73
C LYS A 126 0.02 17.40 -2.09
N THR A 127 0.91 17.13 -1.11
CA THR A 127 2.36 17.17 -1.30
C THR A 127 2.91 15.83 -1.78
N SER A 128 4.10 15.86 -2.34
CA SER A 128 4.83 14.67 -2.80
C SER A 128 3.97 13.76 -3.68
N ARG A 129 3.17 14.38 -4.57
CA ARG A 129 2.39 13.72 -5.60
C ARG A 129 3.28 13.34 -6.78
N ASP A 130 2.78 12.55 -7.69
CA ASP A 130 3.40 12.17 -8.97
C ASP A 130 4.77 11.48 -8.81
N GLN A 131 4.97 10.75 -7.70
CA GLN A 131 6.23 10.04 -7.46
C GLN A 131 6.36 8.79 -8.33
N LYS A 132 5.24 8.15 -8.64
CA LYS A 132 5.19 6.99 -9.52
C LYS A 132 3.92 7.02 -10.36
N LEU A 133 4.12 7.19 -11.66
CA LEU A 133 3.04 7.29 -12.64
C LEU A 133 2.87 5.97 -13.39
N LEU A 134 1.65 5.72 -13.83
CA LEU A 134 1.34 4.64 -14.77
C LEU A 134 1.85 5.00 -16.17
N PRO A 135 2.24 4.04 -17.01
CA PRO A 135 2.72 4.32 -18.37
C PRO A 135 1.73 5.12 -19.23
N TYR A 136 0.43 5.00 -18.97
CA TYR A 136 -0.66 5.68 -19.67
C TYR A 136 -1.39 6.71 -18.78
N HIS A 137 -0.65 7.33 -17.86
CA HIS A 137 -1.20 8.34 -16.93
C HIS A 137 -1.88 9.50 -17.65
N ASP A 138 -1.26 10.00 -18.73
CA ASP A 138 -1.79 11.13 -19.49
C ASP A 138 -3.08 10.78 -20.23
N GLU A 139 -3.22 9.56 -20.71
CA GLU A 139 -4.46 9.06 -21.33
C GLU A 139 -5.59 8.98 -20.31
N LEU A 140 -5.30 8.48 -19.11
CA LEU A 140 -6.27 8.45 -18.01
C LEU A 140 -6.69 9.86 -17.60
N LYS A 141 -5.75 10.79 -17.53
CA LYS A 141 -6.02 12.20 -17.24
C LYS A 141 -6.93 12.84 -18.31
N LYS A 142 -6.67 12.59 -19.60
CA LYS A 142 -7.53 13.04 -20.70
C LYS A 142 -8.93 12.41 -20.64
N ALA A 143 -9.04 11.19 -20.12
CA ALA A 143 -10.32 10.53 -19.90
C ALA A 143 -11.10 11.03 -18.67
N GLY A 144 -10.58 12.04 -17.96
CA GLY A 144 -11.23 12.64 -16.80
C GLY A 144 -10.94 11.96 -15.46
N ALA A 145 -9.84 11.22 -15.35
CA ALA A 145 -9.45 10.59 -14.11
C ALA A 145 -9.15 11.60 -13.01
N CYS A 146 -9.74 11.40 -11.84
CA CYS A 146 -9.31 12.00 -10.59
C CYS A 146 -8.33 11.04 -9.90
N PHE A 147 -7.11 11.52 -9.63
CA PHE A 147 -6.05 10.68 -9.10
C PHE A 147 -5.95 10.74 -7.58
N GLY A 148 -5.56 9.60 -7.00
CA GLY A 148 -5.17 9.46 -5.61
C GLY A 148 -3.98 8.53 -5.49
N GLN A 149 -3.28 8.58 -4.35
CA GLN A 149 -2.18 7.67 -4.08
C GLN A 149 -2.72 6.36 -3.51
N SER A 150 -2.36 5.24 -4.15
CA SER A 150 -2.64 3.89 -3.67
C SER A 150 -1.39 3.05 -3.84
N GLY A 151 -0.86 2.53 -2.74
CA GLY A 151 0.46 1.93 -2.74
C GLY A 151 1.51 2.98 -3.12
N GLU A 152 2.23 2.74 -4.21
CA GLU A 152 3.26 3.66 -4.70
C GLU A 152 2.77 4.59 -5.81
N TYR A 153 1.65 4.25 -6.45
CA TYR A 153 1.23 4.84 -7.71
C TYR A 153 0.22 5.96 -7.55
N GLU A 154 0.32 6.96 -8.43
CA GLU A 154 -0.81 7.83 -8.74
C GLU A 154 -1.81 7.02 -9.56
N ARG A 155 -2.95 6.75 -8.98
CA ARG A 155 -3.95 5.83 -9.49
C ARG A 155 -5.26 6.56 -9.76
N PRO A 156 -5.98 6.25 -10.88
CA PRO A 156 -7.33 6.78 -11.07
C PRO A 156 -8.24 6.20 -9.97
N MET A 157 -8.86 7.08 -9.20
CA MET A 157 -9.79 6.71 -8.14
C MET A 157 -11.23 6.71 -8.64
N TRP A 158 -11.55 7.64 -9.53
CA TRP A 158 -12.84 7.76 -10.22
C TRP A 158 -12.68 8.62 -11.47
N PHE A 159 -13.65 8.56 -12.41
CA PHE A 159 -13.61 9.36 -13.62
C PHE A 159 -14.76 10.36 -13.62
N ALA A 160 -14.42 11.62 -13.87
CA ALA A 160 -15.39 12.72 -13.88
C ALA A 160 -16.38 12.57 -15.05
N LEU A 161 -17.67 12.72 -14.75
CA LEU A 161 -18.71 12.92 -15.78
C LEU A 161 -18.63 14.37 -16.32
N ASP A 162 -19.20 14.60 -17.51
CA ASP A 162 -19.06 15.85 -18.28
C ASP A 162 -19.28 17.17 -17.48
N SER A 163 -20.07 17.12 -16.43
CA SER A 163 -20.37 18.28 -15.58
C SER A 163 -19.52 18.39 -14.31
N THR A 164 -18.62 17.44 -14.08
CA THR A 164 -17.85 17.33 -12.83
C THR A 164 -16.37 17.57 -13.08
N LYS A 165 -15.69 18.29 -12.20
CA LYS A 165 -14.23 18.40 -12.25
C LYS A 165 -13.59 17.15 -11.62
N PRO A 166 -12.46 16.65 -12.16
CA PRO A 166 -11.73 15.52 -11.59
C PRO A 166 -10.91 15.93 -10.34
N GLU A 167 -11.58 16.50 -9.37
CA GLU A 167 -11.01 16.99 -8.11
C GLU A 167 -11.92 16.59 -6.95
N TYR A 168 -11.37 16.35 -5.76
CA TYR A 168 -12.15 16.03 -4.57
C TYR A 168 -12.76 17.27 -3.95
N GLU A 169 -14.08 17.26 -3.76
CA GLU A 169 -14.81 18.20 -2.91
C GLU A 169 -15.22 17.44 -1.64
N TYR A 170 -14.45 17.65 -0.56
CA TYR A 170 -14.61 16.88 0.67
C TYR A 170 -15.87 17.24 1.44
N SER A 171 -16.58 16.20 1.91
CA SER A 171 -17.79 16.32 2.70
C SER A 171 -17.98 15.07 3.56
N PHE A 172 -18.69 15.18 4.68
CA PHE A 172 -19.19 14.03 5.44
C PHE A 172 -20.50 13.45 4.87
N ASN A 173 -21.11 14.16 3.93
CA ASN A 173 -22.22 13.66 3.12
C ASN A 173 -21.68 13.01 1.83
N TYR A 174 -22.55 12.74 0.84
CA TYR A 174 -22.09 12.30 -0.47
C TYR A 174 -21.18 13.34 -1.10
N GLN A 175 -19.97 12.91 -1.45
CA GLN A 175 -18.99 13.77 -2.10
C GLN A 175 -19.25 13.84 -3.61
N ASN A 176 -18.63 14.80 -4.29
CA ASN A 176 -18.84 15.06 -5.72
C ASN A 176 -18.51 13.87 -6.65
N TRP A 177 -17.68 12.93 -6.22
CA TRP A 177 -17.36 11.72 -6.97
C TRP A 177 -18.46 10.66 -6.95
N TYR A 178 -19.42 10.73 -6.01
CA TYR A 178 -20.43 9.68 -5.82
C TYR A 178 -21.26 9.39 -7.07
N PRO A 179 -21.79 10.38 -7.82
CA PRO A 179 -22.53 10.11 -9.06
C PRO A 179 -21.68 9.41 -10.13
N SER A 180 -20.39 9.73 -10.20
CA SER A 180 -19.44 9.11 -11.13
C SER A 180 -19.23 7.63 -10.81
N THR A 181 -18.93 7.32 -9.56
CA THR A 181 -18.73 5.91 -9.14
C THR A 181 -20.01 5.09 -9.17
N GLU A 182 -21.17 5.72 -8.93
CA GLU A 182 -22.47 5.08 -9.11
C GLU A 182 -22.68 4.70 -10.58
N TYR A 183 -22.39 5.62 -11.51
CA TYR A 183 -22.48 5.35 -12.96
C TYR A 183 -21.54 4.22 -13.38
N GLU A 184 -20.27 4.29 -12.99
CA GLU A 184 -19.24 3.28 -13.28
C GLU A 184 -19.67 1.89 -12.78
N SER A 185 -20.16 1.81 -11.54
CA SER A 185 -20.63 0.57 -10.93
C SER A 185 -21.83 -0.02 -11.67
N LYS A 186 -22.84 0.81 -11.98
CA LYS A 186 -24.01 0.39 -12.75
C LYS A 186 -23.65 -0.07 -14.16
N ASN A 187 -22.70 0.62 -14.80
CA ASN A 187 -22.21 0.23 -16.13
C ASN A 187 -21.46 -1.11 -16.08
N THR A 188 -20.59 -1.30 -15.09
CA THR A 188 -19.84 -2.55 -14.92
C THR A 188 -20.78 -3.74 -14.72
N ILE A 189 -21.81 -3.59 -13.87
CA ILE A 189 -22.80 -4.64 -13.60
C ILE A 189 -23.60 -5.01 -14.87
N LYS A 190 -23.94 -4.04 -15.72
CA LYS A 190 -24.79 -4.26 -16.91
C LYS A 190 -24.01 -4.57 -18.18
N ASN A 191 -22.79 -4.08 -18.30
CA ASN A 191 -21.97 -4.11 -19.50
C ASN A 191 -20.56 -4.62 -19.23
N VAL A 192 -19.61 -3.69 -19.16
CA VAL A 192 -18.18 -3.96 -18.91
C VAL A 192 -17.51 -2.74 -18.30
N GLY A 193 -16.62 -2.97 -17.34
CA GLY A 193 -15.71 -1.98 -16.77
C GLY A 193 -14.25 -2.39 -17.00
N LEU A 194 -13.41 -1.41 -17.29
CA LEU A 194 -11.96 -1.55 -17.35
C LEU A 194 -11.36 -0.98 -16.08
N PHE A 195 -10.57 -1.78 -15.35
CA PHE A 195 -9.97 -1.41 -14.08
C PHE A 195 -8.46 -1.41 -14.19
N GLU A 196 -7.84 -0.35 -13.72
CA GLU A 196 -6.41 -0.22 -13.62
C GLU A 196 -5.90 -0.98 -12.39
N LEU A 197 -5.13 -2.05 -12.60
CA LEU A 197 -4.61 -2.95 -11.58
C LEU A 197 -3.08 -3.10 -11.64
N SER A 198 -2.39 -2.27 -12.41
CA SER A 198 -0.92 -2.34 -12.56
C SER A 198 -0.14 -2.18 -11.24
N PRO A 199 -0.65 -1.49 -10.19
CA PRO A 199 0.02 -1.45 -8.91
C PRO A 199 0.14 -2.81 -8.19
N PHE A 200 -0.66 -3.81 -8.54
CA PHE A 200 -0.47 -5.16 -7.98
C PHE A 200 0.98 -5.60 -8.15
N SER A 201 1.55 -6.15 -7.09
CA SER A 201 2.91 -6.66 -7.10
C SER A 201 3.01 -7.92 -7.95
N LYS A 202 4.04 -8.00 -8.76
CA LYS A 202 4.28 -9.15 -9.66
C LYS A 202 5.72 -9.62 -9.50
N TYR A 203 5.87 -10.85 -9.04
CA TYR A 203 7.17 -11.49 -8.83
C TYR A 203 7.26 -12.73 -9.69
N GLU A 204 8.45 -13.05 -10.19
CA GLU A 204 8.72 -14.30 -10.87
C GLU A 204 9.73 -15.14 -10.08
N ILE A 205 9.45 -16.43 -10.01
CA ILE A 205 10.30 -17.43 -9.37
C ILE A 205 10.57 -18.51 -10.41
N LYS A 206 11.86 -18.80 -10.64
CA LYS A 206 12.29 -19.77 -11.64
C LYS A 206 13.41 -20.66 -11.13
N GLY A 207 13.38 -21.93 -11.49
CA GLY A 207 14.41 -22.92 -11.19
C GLY A 207 13.82 -24.31 -10.92
N ASP A 208 14.65 -25.33 -10.97
CA ASP A 208 14.20 -26.74 -10.91
C ASP A 208 13.35 -27.09 -9.68
N LYS A 209 13.58 -26.41 -8.56
CA LYS A 209 12.84 -26.58 -7.30
C LYS A 209 11.73 -25.56 -7.08
N ALA A 210 11.43 -24.69 -8.05
CA ALA A 210 10.48 -23.59 -7.85
C ALA A 210 9.08 -24.10 -7.45
N HIS A 211 8.61 -25.18 -8.04
CA HIS A 211 7.33 -25.78 -7.68
C HIS A 211 7.35 -26.35 -6.25
N GLU A 212 8.41 -27.08 -5.87
CA GLU A 212 8.55 -27.65 -4.53
C GLU A 212 8.58 -26.57 -3.45
N GLU A 213 9.34 -25.50 -3.67
CA GLU A 213 9.43 -24.39 -2.74
C GLU A 213 8.09 -23.63 -2.61
N LEU A 214 7.40 -23.37 -3.71
CA LEU A 214 6.08 -22.75 -3.66
C LEU A 214 5.05 -23.66 -2.98
N GLN A 215 5.13 -24.98 -3.19
CA GLN A 215 4.28 -25.94 -2.49
C GLN A 215 4.53 -25.95 -0.98
N ARG A 216 5.74 -25.67 -0.53
CA ARG A 216 6.11 -25.57 0.88
C ARG A 216 5.64 -24.23 1.49
N LEU A 217 5.74 -23.13 0.73
CA LEU A 217 5.41 -21.79 1.23
C LEU A 217 3.91 -21.49 1.23
N CYS A 218 3.16 -22.09 0.30
CA CYS A 218 1.74 -21.79 0.09
C CYS A 218 0.84 -22.82 0.78
N THR A 219 -0.32 -22.34 1.25
CA THR A 219 -1.33 -23.21 1.89
C THR A 219 -2.13 -24.05 0.91
N ALA A 220 -2.25 -23.63 -0.35
CA ALA A 220 -2.95 -24.37 -1.39
C ALA A 220 -2.00 -25.28 -2.17
N ASN A 221 -2.57 -26.30 -2.82
CA ASN A 221 -1.84 -27.16 -3.73
C ASN A 221 -1.52 -26.42 -5.05
N ILE A 222 -0.29 -25.97 -5.20
CA ILE A 222 0.20 -25.25 -6.38
C ILE A 222 0.27 -26.17 -7.59
N LYS A 223 -0.36 -25.77 -8.69
CA LYS A 223 -0.37 -26.54 -9.94
C LYS A 223 0.85 -26.24 -10.79
N ASN A 224 1.59 -27.27 -11.21
CA ASN A 224 2.74 -27.16 -12.11
C ASN A 224 2.35 -27.49 -13.58
N GLU A 225 1.15 -27.08 -13.95
CA GLU A 225 0.64 -27.16 -15.32
C GLU A 225 0.58 -25.76 -15.92
N ILE A 226 1.15 -25.58 -17.11
CA ILE A 226 1.22 -24.26 -17.78
C ILE A 226 -0.18 -23.66 -17.89
N GLY A 227 -0.27 -22.39 -17.54
CA GLY A 227 -1.50 -21.63 -17.59
C GLY A 227 -2.43 -21.82 -16.40
N LYS A 228 -2.08 -22.64 -15.41
CA LYS A 228 -2.91 -22.76 -14.18
C LYS A 228 -2.65 -21.62 -13.22
N CYS A 229 -3.75 -21.09 -12.66
CA CYS A 229 -3.74 -20.07 -11.62
C CYS A 229 -4.25 -20.69 -10.32
N THR A 230 -3.55 -20.41 -9.21
CA THR A 230 -3.91 -20.89 -7.87
C THR A 230 -3.94 -19.72 -6.91
N TYR A 231 -5.12 -19.37 -6.37
CA TYR A 231 -5.22 -18.42 -5.25
C TYR A 231 -4.84 -19.13 -3.95
N THR A 232 -4.01 -18.49 -3.13
CA THR A 232 -3.43 -19.09 -1.95
C THR A 232 -2.97 -18.04 -0.93
N HIS A 233 -2.57 -18.50 0.26
CA HIS A 233 -1.95 -17.70 1.30
C HIS A 233 -0.54 -18.21 1.60
N MET A 234 0.33 -17.35 2.08
CA MET A 234 1.54 -17.72 2.79
C MET A 234 1.36 -17.35 4.27
N LEU A 235 1.83 -18.22 5.15
CA LEU A 235 1.68 -18.07 6.60
C LEU A 235 3.04 -17.83 7.26
N ASN A 236 3.01 -17.24 8.44
CA ASN A 236 4.14 -17.23 9.34
C ASN A 236 4.18 -18.49 10.22
N GLU A 237 5.18 -18.61 11.06
CA GLU A 237 5.41 -19.77 11.94
C GLU A 237 4.32 -19.90 13.03
N GLY A 238 3.60 -18.84 13.33
CA GLY A 238 2.43 -18.82 14.22
C GLY A 238 1.11 -19.14 13.53
N ALA A 239 1.14 -19.55 12.23
CA ALA A 239 -0.02 -19.76 11.37
C ALA A 239 -0.87 -18.51 11.10
N GLY A 240 -0.33 -17.31 11.33
CA GLY A 240 -0.90 -16.06 10.88
C GLY A 240 -0.73 -15.88 9.36
N ILE A 241 -1.70 -15.25 8.71
CA ILE A 241 -1.62 -14.94 7.28
C ILE A 241 -0.66 -13.75 7.09
N GLU A 242 0.44 -13.97 6.35
CA GLU A 242 1.38 -12.92 5.96
C GLU A 242 0.97 -12.26 4.65
N THR A 243 0.57 -13.05 3.67
CA THR A 243 0.11 -12.51 2.38
C THR A 243 -0.92 -13.42 1.73
N ASP A 244 -1.84 -12.81 0.98
CA ASP A 244 -2.72 -13.50 0.04
C ASP A 244 -2.29 -13.17 -1.39
N LEU A 245 -2.27 -14.18 -2.24
CA LEU A 245 -1.70 -14.06 -3.56
C LEU A 245 -2.25 -15.07 -4.56
N THR A 246 -2.01 -14.80 -5.83
CA THR A 246 -2.27 -15.76 -6.91
C THR A 246 -0.96 -16.21 -7.54
N VAL A 247 -0.76 -17.51 -7.60
CA VAL A 247 0.37 -18.14 -8.31
C VAL A 247 -0.09 -18.59 -9.68
N VAL A 248 0.62 -18.17 -10.73
CA VAL A 248 0.39 -18.54 -12.13
C VAL A 248 1.58 -19.35 -12.62
N CYS A 249 1.33 -20.56 -13.12
CA CYS A 249 2.36 -21.36 -13.77
C CYS A 249 2.57 -20.86 -15.21
N LEU A 250 3.69 -20.18 -15.48
CA LEU A 250 4.03 -19.66 -16.80
C LEU A 250 4.64 -20.74 -17.69
N GLU A 251 5.57 -21.52 -17.12
CA GLU A 251 6.25 -22.66 -17.73
C GLU A 251 6.54 -23.68 -16.63
N LYS A 252 7.01 -24.85 -16.99
CA LYS A 252 7.46 -25.83 -16.00
C LYS A 252 8.54 -25.20 -15.12
N ASN A 253 8.31 -25.18 -13.80
CA ASN A 253 9.22 -24.59 -12.81
C ASN A 253 9.49 -23.07 -13.00
N HIS A 254 8.56 -22.37 -13.65
CA HIS A 254 8.58 -20.92 -13.75
C HIS A 254 7.19 -20.38 -13.40
N PHE A 255 7.11 -19.61 -12.35
CA PHE A 255 5.86 -19.13 -11.77
C PHE A 255 5.86 -17.62 -11.63
N ARG A 256 4.70 -17.01 -11.85
CA ARG A 256 4.44 -15.61 -11.49
C ARG A 256 3.53 -15.56 -10.28
N ILE A 257 3.93 -14.77 -9.31
CA ILE A 257 3.13 -14.43 -8.12
C ILE A 257 2.53 -13.05 -8.34
N ILE A 258 1.24 -12.90 -8.05
CA ILE A 258 0.53 -11.62 -8.07
C ILE A 258 0.00 -11.40 -6.67
N SER A 259 0.42 -10.33 -6.01
CA SER A 259 -0.03 -9.95 -4.67
C SER A 259 -0.48 -8.48 -4.58
N SER A 260 -0.96 -8.05 -3.43
CA SER A 260 -1.51 -6.71 -3.24
C SER A 260 -0.49 -5.60 -3.49
N ALA A 261 -0.97 -4.48 -4.01
CA ALA A 261 -0.16 -3.29 -4.28
C ALA A 261 0.40 -2.63 -3.02
N GLY A 262 -0.40 -2.59 -1.94
CA GLY A 262 -0.07 -1.85 -0.72
C GLY A 262 1.02 -2.51 0.14
N VAL A 263 1.32 -3.79 -0.09
CA VAL A 263 2.21 -4.61 0.74
C VAL A 263 3.45 -5.12 0.00
N ARG A 264 3.81 -4.47 -1.11
CA ARG A 264 4.91 -4.92 -2.00
C ARG A 264 6.21 -5.22 -1.28
N THR A 265 6.69 -4.31 -0.42
CA THR A 265 7.96 -4.52 0.29
C THR A 265 7.85 -5.64 1.31
N HIS A 266 6.73 -5.72 2.02
CA HIS A 266 6.44 -6.78 2.99
C HIS A 266 6.42 -8.15 2.34
N ASP A 267 5.59 -8.33 1.30
CA ASP A 267 5.45 -9.62 0.60
C ASP A 267 6.76 -10.08 -0.03
N LYS A 268 7.46 -9.13 -0.68
CA LYS A 268 8.79 -9.40 -1.25
C LYS A 268 9.78 -9.87 -0.18
N ALA A 269 9.83 -9.20 0.97
CA ALA A 269 10.73 -9.56 2.06
C ALA A 269 10.38 -10.95 2.62
N HIS A 270 9.09 -11.24 2.83
CA HIS A 270 8.63 -12.54 3.30
C HIS A 270 9.01 -13.66 2.31
N ILE A 271 8.74 -13.48 1.03
CA ILE A 271 9.08 -14.47 0.00
C ILE A 271 10.59 -14.72 -0.05
N ILE A 272 11.41 -13.66 -0.12
CA ILE A 272 12.87 -13.80 -0.21
C ILE A 272 13.45 -14.46 1.03
N LYS A 273 12.96 -14.13 2.23
CA LYS A 273 13.41 -14.70 3.50
C LYS A 273 13.25 -16.22 3.55
N HIS A 274 12.18 -16.74 2.94
CA HIS A 274 11.82 -18.15 3.01
C HIS A 274 12.11 -18.94 1.73
N LEU A 275 12.50 -18.28 0.65
CA LEU A 275 12.81 -18.93 -0.63
C LEU A 275 14.25 -19.48 -0.62
N SER A 276 14.46 -20.65 -1.22
CA SER A 276 15.81 -21.19 -1.44
C SER A 276 16.65 -20.24 -2.30
N LYS A 277 17.91 -20.03 -1.91
CA LYS A 277 18.87 -19.19 -2.63
C LYS A 277 19.28 -19.74 -4.01
N ASP A 278 18.95 -20.99 -4.31
CA ASP A 278 19.21 -21.63 -5.60
C ASP A 278 18.19 -21.24 -6.68
N LEU A 279 17.14 -20.51 -6.30
CA LEU A 279 16.10 -20.07 -7.21
C LEU A 279 16.32 -18.62 -7.65
N GLU A 280 16.01 -18.36 -8.91
CA GLU A 280 15.92 -16.99 -9.43
C GLU A 280 14.63 -16.34 -8.94
N PHE A 281 14.75 -15.21 -8.26
CA PHE A 281 13.64 -14.34 -7.87
C PHE A 281 13.76 -13.00 -8.59
N LYS A 282 12.71 -12.57 -9.28
CA LYS A 282 12.66 -11.28 -9.98
C LYS A 282 11.38 -10.52 -9.63
N ASP A 283 11.52 -9.27 -9.24
CA ASP A 283 10.39 -8.33 -9.11
C ASP A 283 10.14 -7.68 -10.48
N VAL A 284 9.05 -8.07 -11.14
CA VAL A 284 8.65 -7.59 -12.47
C VAL A 284 7.46 -6.64 -12.41
N THR A 285 7.17 -6.09 -11.23
CA THR A 285 6.01 -5.21 -11.01
C THR A 285 5.98 -4.04 -11.97
N ASP A 286 7.13 -3.41 -12.19
CA ASP A 286 7.24 -2.21 -13.02
C ASP A 286 7.46 -2.50 -14.51
N GLU A 287 7.64 -3.78 -14.86
CA GLU A 287 7.82 -4.23 -16.25
C GLU A 287 6.48 -4.60 -16.91
N LEU A 288 5.43 -4.85 -16.13
CA LEU A 288 4.16 -5.37 -16.58
C LEU A 288 2.99 -4.50 -16.10
N ILE A 289 2.14 -4.10 -17.03
CA ILE A 289 0.83 -3.53 -16.70
C ILE A 289 -0.18 -4.65 -16.41
N CYS A 290 -1.19 -4.34 -15.61
CA CYS A 290 -2.30 -5.24 -15.31
C CYS A 290 -3.61 -4.48 -15.44
N LEU A 291 -4.49 -4.95 -16.31
CA LEU A 291 -5.81 -4.39 -16.51
C LEU A 291 -6.87 -5.44 -16.19
N GLY A 292 -7.83 -5.09 -15.34
CA GLY A 292 -8.99 -5.91 -15.03
C GLY A 292 -10.15 -5.57 -15.97
N ILE A 293 -10.74 -6.57 -16.58
CA ILE A 293 -11.93 -6.42 -17.43
C ILE A 293 -13.07 -7.20 -16.79
N PHE A 294 -14.06 -6.49 -16.25
CA PHE A 294 -15.15 -7.06 -15.47
C PHE A 294 -16.51 -6.71 -16.04
N GLY A 295 -17.47 -7.60 -15.86
CA GLY A 295 -18.86 -7.42 -16.27
C GLY A 295 -19.32 -8.46 -17.31
N PRO A 296 -20.63 -8.57 -17.55
CA PRO A 296 -21.21 -9.65 -18.38
C PRO A 296 -20.77 -9.58 -19.86
N LYS A 297 -20.34 -8.42 -20.35
CA LYS A 297 -19.88 -8.24 -21.74
C LYS A 297 -18.33 -8.22 -21.86
N SER A 298 -17.60 -8.67 -20.84
CA SER A 298 -16.12 -8.69 -20.86
C SER A 298 -15.57 -9.54 -22.00
N ARG A 299 -16.16 -10.72 -22.24
CA ARG A 299 -15.76 -11.61 -23.33
C ARG A 299 -16.00 -10.98 -24.70
N ASP A 300 -17.16 -10.34 -24.91
CA ASP A 300 -17.49 -9.68 -26.17
C ASP A 300 -16.51 -8.53 -26.49
N LEU A 301 -16.03 -7.83 -25.44
CA LEU A 301 -15.01 -6.80 -25.60
C LEU A 301 -13.67 -7.40 -25.97
N LEU A 302 -13.24 -8.45 -25.28
CA LEU A 302 -11.96 -9.12 -25.54
C LEU A 302 -11.88 -9.73 -26.94
N LEU A 303 -12.97 -10.33 -27.43
CA LEU A 303 -13.06 -10.88 -28.79
C LEU A 303 -12.89 -9.85 -29.90
N LYS A 304 -12.92 -8.54 -29.60
CA LYS A 304 -12.61 -7.48 -30.58
C LYS A 304 -11.10 -7.23 -30.75
N ILE A 305 -10.29 -7.70 -29.80
CA ILE A 305 -8.84 -7.43 -29.76
C ILE A 305 -7.98 -8.71 -29.77
N THR A 306 -8.59 -9.89 -29.66
CA THR A 306 -7.92 -11.19 -29.83
C THR A 306 -8.72 -12.11 -30.74
N GLN A 307 -8.03 -13.03 -31.38
CA GLN A 307 -8.63 -14.12 -32.16
C GLN A 307 -8.71 -15.44 -31.37
N ASP A 308 -8.26 -15.42 -30.11
CA ASP A 308 -8.28 -16.60 -29.26
C ASP A 308 -9.72 -17.03 -28.95
N ASP A 309 -9.90 -18.33 -28.83
CA ASP A 309 -11.15 -18.88 -28.31
C ASP A 309 -11.23 -18.66 -26.80
N LEU A 310 -12.11 -17.73 -26.42
CA LEU A 310 -12.40 -17.37 -25.03
C LEU A 310 -13.66 -18.08 -24.48
N SER A 311 -14.13 -19.15 -25.13
CA SER A 311 -15.22 -19.96 -24.60
C SER A 311 -14.86 -20.61 -23.26
N ASN A 312 -15.86 -21.01 -22.47
CA ASN A 312 -15.61 -21.66 -21.18
C ASN A 312 -14.91 -23.01 -21.31
N GLU A 313 -15.04 -23.67 -22.48
CA GLU A 313 -14.38 -24.93 -22.81
C GLU A 313 -12.88 -24.75 -23.02
N ASN A 314 -12.47 -23.66 -23.68
CA ASN A 314 -11.09 -23.40 -24.10
C ASN A 314 -10.37 -22.35 -23.27
N PHE A 315 -11.08 -21.53 -22.51
CA PHE A 315 -10.52 -20.61 -21.51
C PHE A 315 -11.24 -20.82 -20.17
N LYS A 316 -10.80 -21.83 -19.45
CA LYS A 316 -11.43 -22.27 -18.20
C LYS A 316 -11.15 -21.29 -17.07
N PHE A 317 -12.03 -21.28 -16.07
CA PHE A 317 -11.78 -20.56 -14.82
C PHE A 317 -10.44 -20.96 -14.17
N SER A 318 -9.79 -20.00 -13.55
CA SER A 318 -8.43 -20.18 -12.94
C SER A 318 -7.38 -20.66 -13.92
N THR A 319 -7.42 -20.13 -15.15
CA THR A 319 -6.37 -20.36 -16.15
C THR A 319 -5.90 -19.03 -16.76
N SER A 320 -4.68 -19.05 -17.29
CA SER A 320 -4.10 -17.99 -18.12
C SER A 320 -3.73 -18.51 -19.49
N LYS A 321 -3.68 -17.62 -20.47
CA LYS A 321 -3.14 -17.86 -21.82
C LYS A 321 -2.13 -16.76 -22.15
N ASN A 322 -1.10 -17.11 -22.91
CA ASN A 322 -0.12 -16.17 -23.48
C ASN A 322 -0.57 -15.74 -24.87
#